data_1fef65273e2273dd2fa6d02eaa30ae7f
#
_entry.id   1fef65273e2273dd2fa6d02eaa30ae7f
#
_cell.length_a   1.000
_cell.length_b   1.000
_cell.length_c   1.000
_cell.angle_alpha   90.00
_cell.angle_beta   90.00
_cell.angle_gamma   90.00
#
_symmetry.space_group_name_H-M   'P 1'
#
loop_
_entity.id
_entity.type
_entity.pdbx_description
1 polymer ?
#
loop_
_entity_poly.entity_id
_entity_poly.type
_entity_poly.pdbx_seq_one_letter_code
_entity_poly.pdbx_strand_id
1 'polypeptide(L)'
;MTVMPTTLKRTCATPGLAALGLAAVFFAATQPAFAQSESSWSNQGLIYLLGPTLDGTSGIGPIDTDVDMSASDVFETLDGAFLGMYRGEGERWGVMIDVVYMDLKAEGAGDGGAFSGKVEVEQTTAIASATYRLSPSTQLMAGALYNDVSAGISLKGPTDRIREQSAGDDWVDPIVGALFETPIGAGNWSFTGSAQIGGFGVGADLVTILTGSFSYRFNNWSSIDIGYRYLDFDYEDGDGLERFKFDMKEHGPAIGWRFDF
;
A
#
# COMPACT_ATOMS: atom_id res chain seq x y z
N MET A 1 0.45 38.88 47.05
CA MET A 1 1.40 38.13 46.22
C MET A 1 0.58 37.20 45.32
N THR A 2 0.20 37.72 44.15
CA THR A 2 -0.76 37.10 43.25
C THR A 2 0.02 36.44 42.15
N VAL A 3 -0.05 35.13 42.04
CA VAL A 3 0.59 34.33 41.00
C VAL A 3 -0.40 34.21 39.83
N MET A 4 -0.05 34.80 38.70
CA MET A 4 -0.76 34.61 37.42
C MET A 4 -0.42 33.24 36.82
N PRO A 5 -1.37 32.52 36.29
CA PRO A 5 -1.09 31.33 35.49
C PRO A 5 -0.71 31.72 34.06
N THR A 6 0.46 31.27 33.63
CA THR A 6 0.97 31.41 32.26
C THR A 6 0.20 30.45 31.34
N THR A 7 -0.62 31.01 30.46
CA THR A 7 -1.33 30.27 29.42
C THR A 7 -0.34 29.89 28.31
N LEU A 8 0.06 28.63 28.23
CA LEU A 8 0.73 28.10 27.04
C LEU A 8 -0.34 27.95 25.91
N LYS A 9 -0.23 28.82 24.94
CA LYS A 9 -0.94 28.60 23.64
C LYS A 9 -0.20 27.51 22.89
N ARG A 10 -0.73 26.31 22.94
CA ARG A 10 -0.41 25.28 21.94
C ARG A 10 -1.11 25.66 20.65
N THR A 11 -0.32 26.02 19.65
CA THR A 11 -0.75 26.16 18.26
C THR A 11 -1.07 24.75 17.76
N CYS A 12 -2.34 24.44 17.63
CA CYS A 12 -2.78 23.29 16.80
C CYS A 12 -2.30 23.59 15.37
N ALA A 13 -1.30 22.86 14.91
CA ALA A 13 -1.02 22.73 13.50
C ALA A 13 -2.15 21.87 12.92
N THR A 14 -3.02 22.46 12.15
CA THR A 14 -3.92 21.77 11.24
C THR A 14 -3.05 20.95 10.29
N PRO A 15 -3.23 19.64 10.16
CA PRO A 15 -2.64 18.90 9.05
C PRO A 15 -3.26 19.46 7.77
N GLY A 16 -2.46 20.24 7.04
CA GLY A 16 -2.83 20.66 5.70
C GLY A 16 -2.87 19.41 4.85
N LEU A 17 -4.02 19.19 4.19
CA LEU A 17 -4.11 18.31 3.04
C LEU A 17 -2.95 18.66 2.08
N ALA A 18 -1.87 17.90 2.16
CA ALA A 18 -0.94 17.79 1.06
C ALA A 18 -1.65 16.95 0.01
N ALA A 19 -2.54 17.60 -0.76
CA ALA A 19 -2.97 17.06 -2.04
C ALA A 19 -1.68 16.84 -2.84
N LEU A 20 -1.17 15.62 -2.83
CA LEU A 20 -0.22 15.13 -3.79
C LEU A 20 -0.91 15.21 -5.16
N GLY A 21 -0.89 16.40 -5.74
CA GLY A 21 -1.19 16.59 -7.13
C GLY A 21 -0.19 15.76 -7.91
N LEU A 22 -0.63 14.60 -8.39
CA LEU A 22 0.05 13.86 -9.44
C LEU A 22 0.03 14.77 -10.67
N ALA A 23 0.95 15.74 -10.71
CA ALA A 23 1.24 16.51 -11.89
C ALA A 23 1.86 15.53 -12.88
N ALA A 24 1.03 15.03 -13.79
CA ALA A 24 1.51 14.42 -15.02
C ALA A 24 2.29 15.51 -15.77
N VAL A 25 3.58 15.58 -15.50
CA VAL A 25 4.50 16.41 -16.27
C VAL A 25 4.67 15.73 -17.62
N PHE A 26 3.83 16.11 -18.58
CA PHE A 26 4.10 15.87 -19.98
C PHE A 26 5.36 16.67 -20.34
N PHE A 27 6.53 16.05 -20.23
CA PHE A 27 7.72 16.51 -20.90
C PHE A 27 7.52 16.30 -22.40
N ALA A 28 7.10 17.33 -23.11
CA ALA A 28 7.29 17.42 -24.54
C ALA A 28 8.81 17.62 -24.78
N ALA A 29 9.57 16.52 -24.72
CA ALA A 29 10.94 16.53 -25.15
C ALA A 29 10.98 16.70 -26.67
N THR A 30 11.42 17.86 -27.14
CA THR A 30 11.91 18.01 -28.51
C THR A 30 13.10 17.06 -28.70
N GLN A 31 12.86 15.94 -29.37
CA GLN A 31 13.88 14.93 -29.61
C GLN A 31 14.89 15.47 -30.65
N PRO A 32 16.20 15.53 -30.31
CA PRO A 32 17.20 15.54 -31.36
C PRO A 32 17.14 14.18 -32.04
N ALA A 33 17.14 14.17 -33.37
CA ALA A 33 17.21 12.98 -34.21
C ALA A 33 18.55 12.24 -34.00
N PHE A 34 18.64 11.47 -32.91
CA PHE A 34 19.65 10.41 -32.82
C PHE A 34 19.05 9.15 -33.43
N ALA A 35 19.85 8.45 -34.23
CA ALA A 35 19.50 7.21 -34.88
C ALA A 35 18.71 6.31 -33.92
N GLN A 36 17.51 5.93 -34.32
CA GLN A 36 16.68 4.94 -33.63
C GLN A 36 17.41 3.60 -33.63
N SER A 37 18.20 3.34 -32.62
CA SER A 37 18.22 2.01 -32.04
C SER A 37 16.84 1.81 -31.45
N GLU A 38 16.03 0.92 -32.00
CA GLU A 38 14.78 0.51 -31.38
C GLU A 38 15.10 0.09 -29.96
N SER A 39 14.83 0.95 -29.00
CA SER A 39 14.97 0.58 -27.61
C SER A 39 13.88 -0.46 -27.36
N SER A 40 14.27 -1.70 -27.12
CA SER A 40 13.39 -2.83 -26.80
C SER A 40 12.76 -2.68 -25.41
N TRP A 41 12.28 -1.47 -25.10
CA TRP A 41 11.62 -1.19 -23.83
C TRP A 41 10.12 -1.50 -23.98
N SER A 42 9.61 -2.42 -23.16
CA SER A 42 8.18 -2.73 -23.08
C SER A 42 7.58 -2.12 -21.81
N ASN A 43 6.36 -1.66 -21.90
CA ASN A 43 5.61 -1.06 -20.80
C ASN A 43 4.34 -1.86 -20.52
N GLN A 44 4.06 -2.07 -19.25
CA GLN A 44 2.86 -2.72 -18.77
C GLN A 44 2.23 -1.89 -17.66
N GLY A 45 0.93 -1.72 -17.70
CA GLY A 45 0.11 -1.19 -16.62
C GLY A 45 -0.86 -2.26 -16.13
N LEU A 46 -1.09 -2.34 -14.83
CA LEU A 46 -2.08 -3.21 -14.22
C LEU A 46 -2.95 -2.36 -13.28
N ILE A 47 -4.26 -2.43 -13.45
CA ILE A 47 -5.23 -1.96 -12.44
C ILE A 47 -5.88 -3.20 -11.85
N TYR A 48 -5.94 -3.29 -10.53
CA TYR A 48 -6.44 -4.50 -9.89
C TYR A 48 -7.31 -4.20 -8.67
N LEU A 49 -8.09 -5.19 -8.28
CA LEU A 49 -8.84 -5.24 -7.04
C LEU A 49 -8.22 -6.33 -6.17
N LEU A 50 -8.17 -6.08 -4.87
CA LEU A 50 -7.75 -7.01 -3.84
C LEU A 50 -8.91 -7.20 -2.87
N GLY A 51 -9.16 -8.43 -2.46
CA GLY A 51 -10.06 -8.76 -1.36
C GLY A 51 -9.24 -9.13 -0.13
N PRO A 52 -8.69 -8.16 0.61
CA PRO A 52 -7.76 -8.46 1.67
C PRO A 52 -8.50 -8.94 2.91
N THR A 53 -7.92 -9.93 3.58
CA THR A 53 -8.10 -10.21 4.98
C THR A 53 -7.00 -9.48 5.72
N LEU A 54 -7.33 -8.81 6.82
CA LEU A 54 -6.38 -8.07 7.67
C LEU A 54 -6.36 -8.76 9.03
N ASP A 55 -5.22 -9.27 9.44
CA ASP A 55 -5.05 -9.88 10.75
C ASP A 55 -3.72 -9.47 11.38
N GLY A 56 -3.72 -9.23 12.70
CA GLY A 56 -2.53 -8.79 13.41
C GLY A 56 -2.83 -7.94 14.62
N THR A 57 -1.89 -7.07 14.97
CA THR A 57 -1.98 -6.18 16.12
C THR A 57 -1.59 -4.76 15.71
N SER A 58 -2.46 -3.80 15.99
CA SER A 58 -2.16 -2.37 15.88
C SER A 58 -2.13 -1.75 17.28
N GLY A 59 -1.16 -0.88 17.53
CA GLY A 59 -0.96 -0.28 18.84
C GLY A 59 -0.71 1.22 18.80
N ILE A 60 -1.29 1.94 19.79
CA ILE A 60 -1.07 3.36 20.02
C ILE A 60 -0.75 3.57 21.49
N GLY A 61 0.42 4.11 21.78
CA GLY A 61 0.92 4.24 23.14
C GLY A 61 1.00 2.85 23.83
N PRO A 62 0.49 2.71 25.06
CA PRO A 62 0.52 1.45 25.79
C PRO A 62 -0.63 0.49 25.44
N ILE A 63 -1.46 0.81 24.45
CA ILE A 63 -2.67 0.05 24.12
C ILE A 63 -2.45 -0.65 22.79
N ASP A 64 -2.50 -1.98 22.82
CA ASP A 64 -2.53 -2.82 21.63
C ASP A 64 -3.95 -3.33 21.40
N THR A 65 -4.33 -3.44 20.13
CA THR A 65 -5.63 -3.92 19.67
C THR A 65 -5.41 -5.00 18.61
N ASP A 66 -6.02 -6.16 18.84
CA ASP A 66 -6.03 -7.20 17.83
C ASP A 66 -6.99 -6.81 16.70
N VAL A 67 -6.52 -6.97 15.48
CA VAL A 67 -7.27 -6.74 14.24
C VAL A 67 -7.51 -8.10 13.59
N ASP A 68 -8.76 -8.39 13.27
CA ASP A 68 -9.20 -9.59 12.55
C ASP A 68 -10.39 -9.18 11.67
N MET A 69 -10.10 -8.80 10.44
CA MET A 69 -11.10 -8.36 9.46
C MET A 69 -11.07 -9.29 8.25
N SER A 70 -12.18 -9.95 7.99
CA SER A 70 -12.35 -10.72 6.75
C SER A 70 -12.45 -9.81 5.52
N ALA A 71 -12.28 -10.37 4.34
CA ALA A 71 -12.45 -9.62 3.09
C ALA A 71 -13.86 -8.99 2.97
N SER A 72 -14.91 -9.63 3.51
CA SER A 72 -16.26 -9.06 3.53
C SER A 72 -16.33 -7.81 4.42
N ASP A 73 -15.70 -7.84 5.61
CA ASP A 73 -15.69 -6.72 6.53
C ASP A 73 -14.93 -5.52 5.93
N VAL A 74 -13.81 -5.79 5.23
CA VAL A 74 -13.07 -4.77 4.50
C VAL A 74 -13.93 -4.15 3.40
N PHE A 75 -14.63 -4.94 2.60
CA PHE A 75 -15.52 -4.40 1.55
C PHE A 75 -16.72 -3.65 2.10
N GLU A 76 -17.27 -4.02 3.25
CA GLU A 76 -18.38 -3.32 3.89
C GLU A 76 -17.97 -1.96 4.44
N THR A 77 -16.70 -1.81 4.85
CA THR A 77 -16.16 -0.56 5.42
C THR A 77 -15.39 0.27 4.41
N LEU A 78 -15.20 -0.22 3.18
CA LEU A 78 -14.41 0.45 2.15
C LEU A 78 -15.11 1.72 1.65
N ASP A 79 -14.51 2.89 1.90
CA ASP A 79 -14.95 4.19 1.38
C ASP A 79 -14.25 4.53 0.06
N GLY A 80 -12.99 4.15 -0.10
CA GLY A 80 -12.23 4.35 -1.31
C GLY A 80 -11.02 3.43 -1.43
N ALA A 81 -10.65 3.08 -2.66
CA ALA A 81 -9.44 2.34 -2.95
C ALA A 81 -8.89 2.67 -4.34
N PHE A 82 -7.57 2.58 -4.45
CA PHE A 82 -6.87 2.58 -5.74
C PHE A 82 -5.71 1.60 -5.67
N LEU A 83 -5.68 0.64 -6.62
CA LEU A 83 -4.63 -0.34 -6.72
C LEU A 83 -4.13 -0.40 -8.16
N GLY A 84 -2.85 -0.11 -8.34
CA GLY A 84 -2.25 -0.06 -9.67
C GLY A 84 -0.77 -0.37 -9.67
N MET A 85 -0.31 -1.02 -10.73
CA MET A 85 1.09 -1.35 -10.93
C MET A 85 1.54 -0.91 -12.32
N TYR A 86 2.75 -0.40 -12.40
CA TYR A 86 3.49 -0.16 -13.63
C TYR A 86 4.75 -1.02 -13.66
N ARG A 87 5.04 -1.61 -14.81
CA ARG A 87 6.28 -2.35 -15.07
C ARG A 87 6.84 -1.92 -16.43
N GLY A 88 8.07 -1.44 -16.41
CA GLY A 88 8.83 -1.12 -17.60
C GLY A 88 10.04 -2.04 -17.72
N GLU A 89 10.28 -2.64 -18.88
CA GLU A 89 11.36 -3.60 -19.09
C GLU A 89 12.17 -3.32 -20.35
N GLY A 90 13.49 -3.28 -20.18
CA GLY A 90 14.48 -3.35 -21.26
C GLY A 90 15.07 -4.76 -21.40
N GLU A 91 16.20 -4.87 -22.08
CA GLU A 91 16.87 -6.17 -22.29
C GLU A 91 17.28 -6.85 -20.98
N ARG A 92 17.88 -6.11 -20.05
CA ARG A 92 18.41 -6.62 -18.78
C ARG A 92 17.86 -5.91 -17.56
N TRP A 93 17.54 -4.63 -17.65
CA TRP A 93 17.07 -3.80 -16.57
C TRP A 93 15.61 -3.44 -16.77
N GLY A 94 14.90 -3.31 -15.69
CA GLY A 94 13.54 -2.81 -15.67
C GLY A 94 13.25 -2.06 -14.39
N VAL A 95 12.04 -1.54 -14.31
CA VAL A 95 11.48 -0.89 -13.13
C VAL A 95 10.08 -1.43 -12.88
N MET A 96 9.70 -1.53 -11.62
CA MET A 96 8.35 -1.88 -11.18
C MET A 96 7.92 -0.90 -10.11
N ILE A 97 6.71 -0.36 -10.24
CA ILE A 97 6.07 0.51 -9.25
C ILE A 97 4.69 -0.07 -8.98
N ASP A 98 4.36 -0.30 -7.71
CA ASP A 98 3.06 -0.79 -7.26
C ASP A 98 2.53 0.16 -6.19
N VAL A 99 1.27 0.56 -6.30
CA VAL A 99 0.63 1.48 -5.35
C VAL A 99 -0.70 0.88 -4.93
N VAL A 100 -0.88 0.79 -3.63
CA VAL A 100 -2.13 0.42 -2.97
C VAL A 100 -2.54 1.57 -2.07
N TYR A 101 -3.73 2.08 -2.26
CA TYR A 101 -4.40 3.03 -1.38
C TYR A 101 -5.72 2.42 -0.93
N MET A 102 -6.00 2.46 0.37
CA MET A 102 -7.26 2.04 0.98
C MET A 102 -7.70 3.08 2.01
N ASP A 103 -9.01 3.38 2.00
CA ASP A 103 -9.70 4.21 2.99
C ASP A 103 -10.88 3.38 3.52
N LEU A 104 -10.83 3.04 4.81
CA LEU A 104 -11.81 2.22 5.50
C LEU A 104 -12.54 3.07 6.54
N LYS A 105 -13.88 3.00 6.55
CA LYS A 105 -14.73 3.73 7.49
C LYS A 105 -15.75 2.80 8.12
N ALA A 106 -15.68 2.66 9.43
CA ALA A 106 -16.65 1.92 10.22
C ALA A 106 -17.40 2.87 11.15
N GLU A 107 -18.73 2.80 11.14
CA GLU A 107 -19.59 3.55 12.03
C GLU A 107 -20.40 2.58 12.91
N GLY A 108 -20.49 2.86 14.20
CA GLY A 108 -21.23 2.06 15.16
C GLY A 108 -22.02 2.94 16.12
N ALA A 109 -23.20 2.48 16.51
CA ALA A 109 -23.98 3.09 17.58
C ALA A 109 -24.08 2.11 18.76
N GLY A 110 -23.82 2.62 19.96
CA GLY A 110 -24.05 1.85 21.19
C GLY A 110 -25.51 1.60 21.46
N ASP A 111 -25.80 0.61 22.29
CA ASP A 111 -27.14 0.25 22.70
C ASP A 111 -27.93 1.47 23.21
N GLY A 112 -29.11 1.73 22.62
CA GLY A 112 -29.97 2.86 22.96
C GLY A 112 -29.64 4.18 22.25
N GLY A 113 -28.66 4.23 21.32
CA GLY A 113 -28.35 5.41 20.48
C GLY A 113 -27.75 6.61 21.24
N ALA A 114 -27.40 6.45 22.51
CA ALA A 114 -26.80 7.51 23.31
C ALA A 114 -25.31 7.76 22.98
N PHE A 115 -24.66 6.82 22.32
CA PHE A 115 -23.28 6.89 21.91
C PHE A 115 -23.17 6.47 20.44
N SER A 116 -22.35 7.17 19.67
CA SER A 116 -21.94 6.72 18.35
C SER A 116 -20.42 6.85 18.22
N GLY A 117 -19.83 5.91 17.52
CA GLY A 117 -18.39 5.89 17.22
C GLY A 117 -18.17 5.79 15.72
N LYS A 118 -17.13 6.43 15.24
CA LYS A 118 -16.61 6.32 13.88
C LYS A 118 -15.13 5.98 13.98
N VAL A 119 -14.70 4.99 13.21
CA VAL A 119 -13.30 4.64 13.02
C VAL A 119 -12.98 4.83 11.54
N GLU A 120 -11.92 5.54 11.26
CA GLU A 120 -11.39 5.73 9.92
C GLU A 120 -9.96 5.22 9.91
N VAL A 121 -9.59 4.45 8.88
CA VAL A 121 -8.22 3.96 8.66
C VAL A 121 -7.86 4.23 7.21
N GLU A 122 -6.84 5.03 6.99
CA GLU A 122 -6.26 5.25 5.68
C GLU A 122 -4.89 4.60 5.62
N GLN A 123 -4.64 3.87 4.53
CA GLN A 123 -3.34 3.27 4.27
C GLN A 123 -2.90 3.52 2.84
N THR A 124 -1.64 3.91 2.68
CA THR A 124 -0.95 3.99 1.40
C THR A 124 0.30 3.15 1.43
N THR A 125 0.39 2.13 0.59
CA THR A 125 1.60 1.34 0.39
C THR A 125 2.10 1.58 -1.04
N ALA A 126 3.34 2.06 -1.19
CA ALA A 126 3.97 2.25 -2.49
C ALA A 126 5.30 1.49 -2.55
N ILE A 127 5.47 0.66 -3.57
CA ILE A 127 6.66 -0.14 -3.80
C ILE A 127 7.32 0.34 -5.10
N ALA A 128 8.59 0.66 -5.07
CA ALA A 128 9.38 0.99 -6.24
C ALA A 128 10.65 0.13 -6.29
N SER A 129 10.84 -0.63 -7.36
CA SER A 129 11.95 -1.56 -7.51
C SER A 129 12.61 -1.44 -8.88
N ALA A 130 13.94 -1.48 -8.90
CA ALA A 130 14.69 -1.84 -10.09
C ALA A 130 14.70 -3.38 -10.23
N THR A 131 14.59 -3.86 -11.45
CA THR A 131 14.67 -5.29 -11.76
C THR A 131 15.87 -5.59 -12.64
N TYR A 132 16.48 -6.75 -12.42
CA TYR A 132 17.59 -7.24 -13.24
C TYR A 132 17.33 -8.66 -13.72
N ARG A 133 17.30 -8.87 -15.03
CA ARG A 133 17.01 -10.15 -15.67
C ARG A 133 18.20 -11.11 -15.57
N LEU A 134 18.03 -12.18 -14.79
CA LEU A 134 19.01 -13.27 -14.67
C LEU A 134 18.85 -14.32 -15.77
N SER A 135 17.59 -14.60 -16.12
CA SER A 135 17.22 -15.58 -17.14
C SER A 135 15.94 -15.13 -17.84
N PRO A 136 15.49 -15.80 -18.92
CA PRO A 136 14.20 -15.49 -19.55
C PRO A 136 13.00 -15.51 -18.61
N SER A 137 13.08 -16.28 -17.51
CA SER A 137 11.98 -16.47 -16.56
C SER A 137 12.23 -15.85 -15.19
N THR A 138 13.43 -15.32 -14.88
CA THR A 138 13.79 -14.92 -13.52
C THR A 138 14.44 -13.54 -13.51
N GLN A 139 13.96 -12.69 -12.63
CA GLN A 139 14.53 -11.37 -12.38
C GLN A 139 14.81 -11.20 -10.89
N LEU A 140 15.91 -10.54 -10.55
CA LEU A 140 16.15 -10.00 -9.21
C LEU A 140 15.49 -8.65 -9.08
N MET A 141 15.09 -8.30 -7.87
CA MET A 141 14.45 -7.03 -7.53
C MET A 141 15.18 -6.39 -6.35
N ALA A 142 15.35 -5.08 -6.42
CA ALA A 142 15.85 -4.29 -5.30
C ALA A 142 15.22 -2.89 -5.36
N GLY A 143 14.78 -2.36 -4.21
CA GLY A 143 14.08 -1.10 -4.18
C GLY A 143 13.71 -0.64 -2.79
N ALA A 144 12.62 0.11 -2.71
CA ALA A 144 12.06 0.61 -1.47
C ALA A 144 10.55 0.41 -1.43
N LEU A 145 10.03 0.18 -0.23
CA LEU A 145 8.64 0.22 0.12
C LEU A 145 8.41 1.46 1.00
N TYR A 146 7.42 2.26 0.68
CA TYR A 146 6.87 3.31 1.52
C TYR A 146 5.52 2.85 2.03
N ASN A 147 5.28 2.99 3.32
CA ASN A 147 3.98 2.75 3.93
C ASN A 147 3.60 3.97 4.78
N ASP A 148 2.35 4.39 4.69
CA ASP A 148 1.74 5.47 5.48
C ASP A 148 0.41 4.93 6.00
N VAL A 149 0.26 4.90 7.31
CA VAL A 149 -0.94 4.40 7.98
C VAL A 149 -1.43 5.47 8.93
N SER A 150 -2.69 5.84 8.80
CA SER A 150 -3.35 6.72 9.75
C SER A 150 -4.66 6.12 10.24
N ALA A 151 -4.93 6.23 11.54
CA ALA A 151 -6.16 5.79 12.16
C ALA A 151 -6.79 6.93 12.96
N GLY A 152 -8.08 7.16 12.76
CA GLY A 152 -8.87 8.15 13.48
C GLY A 152 -10.06 7.51 14.20
N ILE A 153 -10.31 7.93 15.43
CA ILE A 153 -11.47 7.52 16.21
C ILE A 153 -12.24 8.76 16.64
N SER A 154 -13.51 8.82 16.28
CA SER A 154 -14.45 9.85 16.74
C SER A 154 -15.53 9.22 17.59
N LEU A 155 -15.66 9.68 18.83
CA LEU A 155 -16.68 9.22 19.77
C LEU A 155 -17.62 10.36 20.11
N LYS A 156 -18.92 10.17 19.89
CA LYS A 156 -19.99 11.12 20.25
C LYS A 156 -20.76 10.56 21.44
N GLY A 157 -20.78 11.31 22.53
CA GLY A 157 -21.51 10.97 23.74
C GLY A 157 -22.92 11.56 23.80
N PRO A 158 -23.72 11.26 24.87
CA PRO A 158 -25.09 11.69 25.02
C PRO A 158 -25.32 13.21 25.05
N THR A 159 -24.26 13.99 25.27
CA THR A 159 -24.28 15.45 25.35
C THR A 159 -23.76 16.11 24.07
N ASP A 160 -23.75 15.42 22.92
CA ASP A 160 -23.21 15.86 21.64
C ASP A 160 -21.71 16.27 21.69
N ARG A 161 -21.01 15.91 22.75
CA ARG A 161 -19.57 16.13 22.84
C ARG A 161 -18.85 15.08 21.99
N ILE A 162 -18.12 15.56 21.00
CA ILE A 162 -17.27 14.73 20.16
C ILE A 162 -15.87 14.70 20.80
N ARG A 163 -15.29 13.52 20.89
CA ARG A 163 -13.88 13.30 21.21
C ARG A 163 -13.26 12.65 20.01
N GLU A 164 -12.26 13.29 19.45
CA GLU A 164 -11.49 12.78 18.32
C GLU A 164 -10.06 12.48 18.79
N GLN A 165 -9.57 11.37 18.34
CA GLN A 165 -8.19 10.97 18.53
C GLN A 165 -7.71 10.36 17.20
N SER A 166 -6.54 10.76 16.74
CA SER A 166 -5.90 10.18 15.58
C SER A 166 -4.45 9.82 15.92
N ALA A 167 -3.99 8.76 15.31
CA ALA A 167 -2.61 8.33 15.34
C ALA A 167 -2.24 7.77 13.97
N GLY A 168 -0.97 7.77 13.64
CA GLY A 168 -0.45 7.24 12.40
C GLY A 168 1.04 7.45 12.34
N ASP A 169 1.65 6.75 11.43
CA ASP A 169 3.09 6.89 11.14
C ASP A 169 3.36 6.56 9.67
N ASP A 170 4.49 7.07 9.17
CA ASP A 170 4.96 6.76 7.84
C ASP A 170 6.43 6.34 7.85
N TRP A 171 6.77 5.35 7.04
CA TRP A 171 8.13 4.82 7.01
C TRP A 171 8.54 4.33 5.62
N VAL A 172 9.84 4.14 5.43
CA VAL A 172 10.44 3.60 4.22
C VAL A 172 11.35 2.43 4.56
N ASP A 173 11.14 1.33 3.85
CA ASP A 173 11.93 0.11 3.97
C ASP A 173 12.71 -0.20 2.71
N PRO A 174 14.00 -0.55 2.81
CA PRO A 174 14.69 -1.20 1.70
C PRO A 174 14.12 -2.61 1.50
N ILE A 175 13.94 -3.01 0.24
CA ILE A 175 13.42 -4.33 -0.13
C ILE A 175 14.31 -4.98 -1.18
N VAL A 176 14.41 -6.31 -1.11
CA VAL A 176 15.07 -7.13 -2.12
C VAL A 176 14.24 -8.37 -2.40
N GLY A 177 14.35 -8.94 -3.59
CA GLY A 177 13.56 -10.12 -3.93
C GLY A 177 13.82 -10.67 -5.30
N ALA A 178 12.90 -11.53 -5.74
CA ALA A 178 12.92 -12.13 -7.05
C ALA A 178 11.51 -12.21 -7.64
N LEU A 179 11.46 -12.12 -8.97
CA LEU A 179 10.26 -12.32 -9.78
C LEU A 179 10.53 -13.46 -10.74
N PHE A 180 9.55 -14.32 -10.85
CA PHE A 180 9.54 -15.46 -11.79
C PHE A 180 8.31 -15.35 -12.68
N GLU A 181 8.50 -15.48 -13.99
CA GLU A 181 7.43 -15.47 -14.98
C GLU A 181 7.66 -16.58 -16.01
N THR A 182 6.61 -17.35 -16.31
CA THR A 182 6.70 -18.44 -17.27
C THR A 182 5.38 -18.64 -18.03
N PRO A 183 5.42 -18.87 -19.36
CA PRO A 183 4.25 -19.31 -20.09
C PRO A 183 3.82 -20.71 -19.65
N ILE A 184 2.50 -20.98 -19.67
CA ILE A 184 1.91 -22.26 -19.35
C ILE A 184 1.46 -22.94 -20.65
N GLY A 185 2.19 -23.98 -21.02
CA GLY A 185 1.92 -24.70 -22.28
C GLY A 185 2.13 -23.83 -23.53
N ALA A 186 1.40 -24.13 -24.58
CA ALA A 186 1.44 -23.40 -25.88
C ALA A 186 0.28 -22.38 -26.02
N GLY A 187 -0.47 -22.13 -24.96
CA GLY A 187 -1.64 -21.24 -24.97
C GLY A 187 -1.35 -19.81 -24.55
N ASN A 188 -2.41 -19.09 -24.20
CA ASN A 188 -2.35 -17.69 -23.80
C ASN A 188 -2.19 -17.51 -22.29
N TRP A 189 -1.91 -18.57 -21.56
CA TRP A 189 -1.72 -18.55 -20.12
C TRP A 189 -0.26 -18.35 -19.74
N SER A 190 -0.03 -17.55 -18.72
CA SER A 190 1.26 -17.43 -18.04
C SER A 190 1.07 -17.43 -16.52
N PHE A 191 2.12 -17.78 -15.82
CA PHE A 191 2.21 -17.66 -14.37
C PHE A 191 3.29 -16.64 -14.03
N THR A 192 2.98 -15.72 -13.08
CA THR A 192 3.93 -14.78 -12.49
C THR A 192 3.91 -14.97 -10.98
N GLY A 193 5.10 -15.11 -10.39
CA GLY A 193 5.28 -15.17 -8.95
C GLY A 193 6.37 -14.21 -8.51
N SER A 194 6.21 -13.54 -7.38
CA SER A 194 7.27 -12.72 -6.77
C SER A 194 7.35 -12.96 -5.27
N ALA A 195 8.58 -12.85 -4.76
CA ALA A 195 8.86 -12.87 -3.33
C ALA A 195 9.87 -11.79 -3.01
N GLN A 196 9.56 -10.95 -2.03
CA GLN A 196 10.41 -9.86 -1.57
C GLN A 196 10.44 -9.85 -0.05
N ILE A 197 11.58 -9.48 0.51
CA ILE A 197 11.78 -9.22 1.93
C ILE A 197 12.39 -7.84 2.12
N GLY A 198 12.11 -7.19 3.23
CA GLY A 198 12.58 -5.84 3.52
C GLY A 198 12.51 -5.50 4.99
N GLY A 199 12.59 -4.21 5.29
CA GLY A 199 12.65 -3.68 6.64
C GLY A 199 14.09 -3.64 7.13
N PHE A 200 14.57 -4.76 7.62
CA PHE A 200 15.94 -4.94 8.16
C PHE A 200 16.26 -3.95 9.29
N GLY A 201 15.23 -3.46 10.02
CA GLY A 201 15.37 -2.48 11.09
C GLY A 201 15.69 -1.05 10.61
N VAL A 202 15.36 -0.70 9.35
CA VAL A 202 15.48 0.68 8.84
C VAL A 202 14.21 1.47 9.14
N GLY A 203 13.05 0.98 8.70
CA GLY A 203 11.71 1.38 9.15
C GLY A 203 11.13 0.20 9.94
N ALA A 204 10.55 -0.77 9.25
CA ALA A 204 10.07 -2.01 9.86
C ALA A 204 11.22 -2.95 10.24
N ASP A 205 11.00 -3.79 11.26
CA ASP A 205 11.92 -4.87 11.59
C ASP A 205 11.94 -5.90 10.46
N LEU A 206 10.77 -6.26 9.95
CA LEU A 206 10.62 -7.16 8.81
C LEU A 206 9.41 -6.79 7.96
N VAL A 207 9.60 -6.86 6.64
CA VAL A 207 8.51 -6.85 5.67
C VAL A 207 8.64 -8.06 4.76
N THR A 208 7.53 -8.77 4.54
CA THR A 208 7.46 -9.89 3.59
C THR A 208 6.36 -9.64 2.58
N ILE A 209 6.68 -9.76 1.28
CA ILE A 209 5.74 -9.58 0.19
C ILE A 209 5.79 -10.81 -0.71
N LEU A 210 4.66 -11.50 -0.84
CA LEU A 210 4.51 -12.63 -1.75
C LEU A 210 3.34 -12.37 -2.70
N THR A 211 3.55 -12.62 -3.98
CA THR A 211 2.49 -12.52 -5.00
C THR A 211 2.58 -13.70 -5.95
N GLY A 212 1.43 -14.24 -6.30
CA GLY A 212 1.33 -15.26 -7.34
C GLY A 212 0.09 -15.03 -8.18
N SER A 213 0.21 -15.03 -9.51
CA SER A 213 -0.91 -14.80 -10.42
C SER A 213 -0.84 -15.65 -11.67
N PHE A 214 -2.01 -16.02 -12.18
CA PHE A 214 -2.22 -16.58 -13.51
C PHE A 214 -2.78 -15.49 -14.39
N SER A 215 -2.17 -15.30 -15.56
CA SER A 215 -2.58 -14.30 -16.55
C SER A 215 -3.12 -14.99 -17.78
N TYR A 216 -4.26 -14.53 -18.29
CA TYR A 216 -4.81 -14.95 -19.58
C TYR A 216 -4.77 -13.79 -20.55
N ARG A 217 -4.02 -13.94 -21.66
CA ARG A 217 -3.88 -12.93 -22.71
C ARG A 217 -4.98 -13.08 -23.74
N PHE A 218 -5.80 -12.03 -23.89
CA PHE A 218 -6.87 -12.00 -24.90
C PHE A 218 -6.36 -11.58 -26.27
N ASN A 219 -5.43 -10.62 -26.29
CA ASN A 219 -4.86 -10.04 -27.49
C ASN A 219 -3.45 -9.49 -27.19
N ASN A 220 -2.84 -8.77 -28.13
CA ASN A 220 -1.46 -8.32 -28.00
C ASN A 220 -1.23 -7.23 -26.93
N TRP A 221 -2.29 -6.59 -26.46
CA TRP A 221 -2.18 -5.46 -25.53
C TRP A 221 -2.99 -5.64 -24.23
N SER A 222 -3.70 -6.76 -24.06
CA SER A 222 -4.64 -6.90 -22.93
C SER A 222 -4.65 -8.32 -22.37
N SER A 223 -4.57 -8.40 -21.04
CA SER A 223 -4.65 -9.65 -20.27
C SER A 223 -5.50 -9.46 -19.02
N ILE A 224 -6.09 -10.53 -18.50
CA ILE A 224 -6.63 -10.59 -17.13
C ILE A 224 -5.69 -11.40 -16.27
N ASP A 225 -5.45 -10.89 -15.06
CA ASP A 225 -4.66 -11.52 -14.02
C ASP A 225 -5.57 -11.96 -12.87
N ILE A 226 -5.43 -13.20 -12.41
CA ILE A 226 -6.11 -13.72 -11.22
C ILE A 226 -5.02 -14.28 -10.32
N GLY A 227 -4.98 -13.83 -9.08
CA GLY A 227 -3.87 -14.17 -8.20
C GLY A 227 -4.19 -14.07 -6.72
N TYR A 228 -3.13 -14.13 -5.95
CA TYR A 228 -3.13 -13.96 -4.51
C TYR A 228 -1.94 -13.10 -4.09
N ARG A 229 -2.18 -12.19 -3.17
CA ARG A 229 -1.16 -11.32 -2.59
C ARG A 229 -1.12 -11.52 -1.08
N TYR A 230 0.10 -11.48 -0.52
CA TYR A 230 0.38 -11.54 0.90
C TYR A 230 1.43 -10.48 1.23
N LEU A 231 1.12 -9.62 2.18
CA LEU A 231 2.02 -8.66 2.81
C LEU A 231 2.01 -8.93 4.31
N ASP A 232 3.17 -8.80 4.93
CA ASP A 232 3.37 -8.97 6.36
C ASP A 232 4.32 -7.87 6.82
N PHE A 233 3.87 -7.05 7.76
CA PHE A 233 4.58 -5.91 8.31
C PHE A 233 4.82 -6.14 9.79
N ASP A 234 6.06 -6.02 10.24
CA ASP A 234 6.45 -5.97 11.63
C ASP A 234 7.12 -4.61 11.88
N TYR A 235 6.30 -3.62 12.26
CA TYR A 235 6.72 -2.24 12.47
C TYR A 235 6.34 -1.77 13.87
N GLU A 236 7.30 -1.19 14.57
CA GLU A 236 7.08 -0.50 15.84
C GLU A 236 8.06 0.66 15.95
N ASP A 237 7.58 1.86 16.26
CA ASP A 237 8.40 3.03 16.54
C ASP A 237 7.89 3.80 17.75
N GLY A 238 8.79 4.58 18.39
CA GLY A 238 8.49 5.37 19.57
C GLY A 238 8.40 4.58 20.87
N ASP A 239 8.24 5.31 21.96
CA ASP A 239 8.16 4.77 23.33
C ASP A 239 7.00 5.37 24.13
N GLY A 240 6.44 4.58 25.04
CA GLY A 240 5.43 5.03 26.02
C GLY A 240 4.16 5.53 25.35
N LEU A 241 3.83 6.81 25.46
CA LEU A 241 2.61 7.40 24.89
C LEU A 241 2.72 7.76 23.41
N GLU A 242 3.93 7.81 22.87
CA GLU A 242 4.22 8.13 21.45
C GLU A 242 4.51 6.87 20.62
N ARG A 243 4.43 5.68 21.24
CA ARG A 243 4.63 4.41 20.55
C ARG A 243 3.52 4.20 19.51
N PHE A 244 3.92 3.81 18.29
CA PHE A 244 3.06 3.30 17.23
C PHE A 244 3.50 1.88 16.86
N LYS A 245 2.55 0.95 16.76
CA LYS A 245 2.80 -0.44 16.35
C LYS A 245 1.88 -0.82 15.20
N PHE A 246 2.45 -1.47 14.19
CA PHE A 246 1.74 -2.01 13.03
C PHE A 246 2.32 -3.39 12.67
N ASP A 247 1.88 -4.42 13.38
CA ASP A 247 2.23 -5.82 13.16
C ASP A 247 1.04 -6.48 12.46
N MET A 248 1.02 -6.40 11.13
CA MET A 248 -0.17 -6.67 10.32
C MET A 248 0.13 -7.57 9.14
N LYS A 249 -0.76 -8.52 8.90
CA LYS A 249 -0.82 -9.35 7.71
C LYS A 249 -2.01 -8.95 6.86
N GLU A 250 -1.72 -8.65 5.60
CA GLU A 250 -2.70 -8.25 4.61
C GLU A 250 -2.64 -9.25 3.45
N HIS A 251 -3.64 -10.08 3.30
CA HIS A 251 -3.58 -11.12 2.28
C HIS A 251 -4.94 -11.43 1.69
N GLY A 252 -4.95 -11.78 0.40
CA GLY A 252 -6.19 -12.12 -0.25
C GLY A 252 -6.10 -12.36 -1.75
N PRO A 253 -7.22 -12.79 -2.35
CA PRO A 253 -7.33 -12.94 -3.79
C PRO A 253 -7.30 -11.57 -4.48
N ALA A 254 -6.67 -11.54 -5.66
CA ALA A 254 -6.61 -10.37 -6.51
C ALA A 254 -7.09 -10.69 -7.91
N ILE A 255 -7.75 -9.72 -8.54
CA ILE A 255 -8.10 -9.77 -9.96
C ILE A 255 -7.74 -8.44 -10.60
N GLY A 256 -7.09 -8.48 -11.77
CA GLY A 256 -6.63 -7.27 -12.43
C GLY A 256 -6.71 -7.32 -13.94
N TRP A 257 -6.67 -6.15 -14.52
CA TRP A 257 -6.59 -5.96 -15.96
C TRP A 257 -5.24 -5.34 -16.30
N ARG A 258 -4.46 -6.05 -17.09
CA ARG A 258 -3.12 -5.66 -17.56
C ARG A 258 -3.19 -5.12 -18.98
N PHE A 259 -2.45 -4.06 -19.24
CA PHE A 259 -2.28 -3.43 -20.54
C PHE A 259 -0.80 -3.40 -20.90
N ASP A 260 -0.47 -3.83 -22.14
CA ASP A 260 0.84 -3.72 -22.75
C ASP A 260 0.85 -2.54 -23.75
N PHE A 261 1.83 -1.62 -23.70
CA PHE A 261 1.90 -0.42 -24.54
C PHE A 261 3.32 0.07 -24.79
#